data_aecf3db14df55ce4b44fddf0ef38e35f
#
_entry.id   aecf3db14df55ce4b44fddf0ef38e35f
#
_cell.length_a   1.000
_cell.length_b   1.000
_cell.length_c   1.000
_cell.angle_alpha   90.00
_cell.angle_beta   90.00
_cell.angle_gamma   90.00
#
_symmetry.space_group_name_H-M   'P 1'
#
loop_
_entity.id
_entity.type
_entity.pdbx_description
1 polymer ?
#
loop_
_entity_poly.entity_id
_entity_poly.type
_entity_poly.pdbx_seq_one_letter_code
_entity_poly.pdbx_strand_id
1 'polypeptide(L)'
;PALFDLVITLGGDGTVLLASWLFQSSVPPVIPFSLGSLGFLTPFRFEDYESIMRSALSNGVRLSVRMRFRATVYRAIDHVNPELGAKRRRALQSDNAETMLHNIKTCGWYCVEMEPGSDGMEEAPVFHDQQVHTFRTRPVESFEFLNDLVVDRGPSPYVTMLEVFADDTHLTTAYADGLCISTPTGSTAYSLSAGGSLVHPQIPAMLITPICPHTLSFRPMLVPDSLELRIAVPHNSRSNAWASFDGRGRVEIARGDHIKITASPYPFLSVLPEDKNESWFDSVSRTLNWNQRKHQMGFMVYDGQASSSKAPQELSPKVTSSMLAQQDQVTYDVLRDSR
;
A
#
# COMPACT_ATOMS: atom_id res chain seq x y z
N PRO A 1 14.80 17.15 -20.02
CA PRO A 1 15.15 16.07 -20.94
C PRO A 1 15.50 14.82 -20.15
N ALA A 2 14.89 13.67 -20.52
CA ALA A 2 15.23 12.40 -19.90
C ALA A 2 16.71 12.10 -20.17
N LEU A 3 17.49 11.88 -19.12
CA LEU A 3 18.92 11.52 -19.23
C LEU A 3 19.09 10.05 -19.64
N PHE A 4 18.03 9.26 -19.51
CA PHE A 4 18.05 7.83 -19.74
C PHE A 4 16.86 7.43 -20.62
N ASP A 5 17.11 6.61 -21.63
CA ASP A 5 16.08 6.06 -22.52
C ASP A 5 15.48 4.78 -21.93
N LEU A 6 16.25 4.06 -21.12
CA LEU A 6 15.90 2.76 -20.55
C LEU A 6 16.61 2.56 -19.23
N VAL A 7 15.97 1.88 -18.29
CA VAL A 7 16.55 1.43 -17.02
C VAL A 7 16.49 -0.09 -16.95
N ILE A 8 17.58 -0.72 -16.55
CA ILE A 8 17.66 -2.16 -16.31
C ILE A 8 17.85 -2.35 -14.81
N THR A 9 16.98 -3.16 -14.19
CA THR A 9 17.14 -3.54 -12.79
C THR A 9 17.52 -5.01 -12.67
N LEU A 10 18.52 -5.29 -11.83
CA LEU A 10 19.00 -6.65 -11.55
C LEU A 10 18.75 -6.95 -10.07
N GLY A 11 17.78 -7.81 -9.78
CA GLY A 11 17.40 -8.16 -8.41
C GLY A 11 15.93 -8.56 -8.30
N GLY A 12 15.36 -8.46 -7.10
CA GLY A 12 13.94 -8.71 -6.86
C GLY A 12 13.09 -7.44 -6.95
N ASP A 13 11.82 -7.55 -6.53
CA ASP A 13 10.85 -6.44 -6.54
C ASP A 13 11.34 -5.19 -5.81
N GLY A 14 12.10 -5.37 -4.70
CA GLY A 14 12.71 -4.25 -3.97
C GLY A 14 13.69 -3.39 -4.78
N THR A 15 14.34 -3.98 -5.82
CA THR A 15 15.22 -3.24 -6.74
C THR A 15 14.41 -2.40 -7.71
N VAL A 16 13.24 -2.90 -8.13
CA VAL A 16 12.30 -2.14 -8.97
C VAL A 16 11.73 -0.96 -8.18
N LEU A 17 11.37 -1.17 -6.90
CA LEU A 17 10.94 -0.08 -6.00
C LEU A 17 12.04 0.97 -5.80
N LEU A 18 13.31 0.55 -5.74
CA LEU A 18 14.43 1.51 -5.70
C LEU A 18 14.50 2.34 -6.98
N ALA A 19 14.31 1.73 -8.15
CA ALA A 19 14.27 2.47 -9.40
C ALA A 19 13.11 3.48 -9.41
N SER A 20 11.90 3.08 -8.96
CA SER A 20 10.77 4.01 -8.79
C SER A 20 11.11 5.17 -7.85
N TRP A 21 11.80 4.89 -6.75
CA TRP A 21 12.24 5.89 -5.78
C TRP A 21 13.24 6.90 -6.35
N LEU A 22 14.17 6.46 -7.19
CA LEU A 22 15.17 7.33 -7.82
C LEU A 22 14.55 8.26 -8.88
N PHE A 23 13.47 7.85 -9.51
CA PHE A 23 12.76 8.62 -10.55
C PHE A 23 11.44 9.17 -10.01
N GLN A 24 11.52 10.27 -9.26
CA GLN A 24 10.35 10.91 -8.65
C GLN A 24 9.45 11.68 -9.64
N SER A 25 9.90 11.91 -10.85
CA SER A 25 9.12 12.52 -11.92
C SER A 25 8.99 11.59 -13.13
N SER A 26 9.59 11.90 -14.24
CA SER A 26 9.56 11.04 -15.43
C SER A 26 10.35 9.77 -15.21
N VAL A 27 9.70 8.62 -15.37
CA VAL A 27 10.33 7.29 -15.23
C VAL A 27 10.60 6.74 -16.62
N PRO A 28 11.86 6.45 -16.99
CA PRO A 28 12.15 5.72 -18.22
C PRO A 28 11.56 4.31 -18.14
N PRO A 29 11.29 3.66 -19.28
CA PRO A 29 10.91 2.24 -19.29
C PRO A 29 11.91 1.38 -18.52
N VAL A 30 11.41 0.48 -17.68
CA VAL A 30 12.24 -0.39 -16.82
C VAL A 30 12.13 -1.82 -17.28
N ILE A 31 13.27 -2.48 -17.54
CA ILE A 31 13.34 -3.93 -17.79
C ILE A 31 13.83 -4.59 -16.49
N PRO A 32 12.95 -5.27 -15.75
CA PRO A 32 13.30 -5.83 -14.46
C PRO A 32 13.68 -7.32 -14.56
N PHE A 33 14.96 -7.63 -14.41
CA PHE A 33 15.47 -8.99 -14.32
C PHE A 33 15.55 -9.49 -12.89
N SER A 34 14.98 -10.67 -12.65
CA SER A 34 15.13 -11.40 -11.40
C SER A 34 16.44 -12.19 -11.39
N LEU A 35 17.23 -12.06 -10.31
CA LEU A 35 18.42 -12.88 -10.05
C LEU A 35 18.11 -14.17 -9.25
N GLY A 36 16.85 -14.39 -8.94
CA GLY A 36 16.37 -15.55 -8.18
C GLY A 36 14.97 -15.97 -8.63
N SER A 37 14.05 -16.13 -7.70
CA SER A 37 12.65 -16.39 -8.04
C SER A 37 11.99 -15.16 -8.66
N LEU A 38 11.10 -15.38 -9.64
CA LEU A 38 10.31 -14.33 -10.24
C LEU A 38 9.37 -13.71 -9.20
N GLY A 39 9.35 -12.36 -9.14
CA GLY A 39 8.45 -11.59 -8.30
C GLY A 39 7.20 -11.13 -9.04
N PHE A 40 6.48 -10.19 -8.44
CA PHE A 40 5.34 -9.51 -9.07
C PHE A 40 5.77 -8.38 -10.01
N LEU A 41 6.92 -7.75 -9.73
CA LEU A 41 7.48 -6.66 -10.54
C LEU A 41 8.65 -7.11 -11.41
N THR A 42 9.14 -8.33 -11.24
CA THR A 42 10.31 -8.89 -11.91
C THR A 42 9.95 -10.13 -12.72
N PRO A 43 9.30 -9.96 -13.91
CA PRO A 43 8.82 -11.07 -14.73
C PRO A 43 9.93 -11.76 -15.57
N PHE A 44 11.10 -11.12 -15.72
CA PHE A 44 12.17 -11.65 -16.56
C PHE A 44 13.21 -12.39 -15.72
N ARG A 45 13.64 -13.57 -16.19
CA ARG A 45 14.79 -14.29 -15.65
C ARG A 45 16.09 -13.70 -16.20
N PHE A 46 17.09 -13.60 -15.36
CA PHE A 46 18.37 -13.06 -15.80
C PHE A 46 19.06 -13.95 -16.85
N GLU A 47 18.83 -15.26 -16.80
CA GLU A 47 19.38 -16.21 -17.77
C GLU A 47 18.96 -15.89 -19.21
N ASP A 48 17.80 -15.25 -19.40
CA ASP A 48 17.23 -14.92 -20.72
C ASP A 48 17.60 -13.50 -21.18
N TYR A 49 18.53 -12.82 -20.50
CA TYR A 49 18.80 -11.38 -20.72
C TYR A 49 19.18 -11.06 -22.18
N GLU A 50 20.00 -11.91 -22.86
CA GLU A 50 20.44 -11.64 -24.21
C GLU A 50 19.28 -11.59 -25.21
N SER A 51 18.36 -12.55 -25.15
CA SER A 51 17.20 -12.64 -26.03
C SER A 51 16.26 -11.46 -25.81
N ILE A 52 15.99 -11.13 -24.54
CA ILE A 52 15.10 -10.04 -24.13
C ILE A 52 15.68 -8.69 -24.53
N MET A 53 16.96 -8.44 -24.27
CA MET A 53 17.62 -7.20 -24.67
C MET A 53 17.70 -7.04 -26.18
N ARG A 54 17.98 -8.12 -26.91
CA ARG A 54 18.03 -8.10 -28.36
C ARG A 54 16.64 -7.77 -28.93
N SER A 55 15.59 -8.40 -28.42
CA SER A 55 14.21 -8.11 -28.84
C SER A 55 13.83 -6.67 -28.49
N ALA A 56 14.12 -6.21 -27.29
CA ALA A 56 13.81 -4.85 -26.84
C ALA A 56 14.45 -3.78 -27.71
N LEU A 57 15.70 -3.99 -28.14
CA LEU A 57 16.43 -3.03 -28.98
C LEU A 57 16.08 -3.09 -30.46
N SER A 58 15.61 -4.25 -30.98
CA SER A 58 15.32 -4.45 -32.38
C SER A 58 13.85 -4.29 -32.74
N ASN A 59 12.97 -4.82 -31.90
CA ASN A 59 11.52 -4.92 -32.18
C ASN A 59 10.68 -3.92 -31.36
N GLY A 60 11.31 -3.24 -30.40
CA GLY A 60 10.60 -2.43 -29.44
C GLY A 60 10.09 -3.26 -28.25
N VAL A 61 9.36 -2.61 -27.34
CA VAL A 61 8.90 -3.22 -26.10
C VAL A 61 7.41 -2.98 -25.86
N ARG A 62 6.74 -3.94 -25.26
CA ARG A 62 5.42 -3.74 -24.67
C ARG A 62 5.58 -3.14 -23.28
N LEU A 63 4.82 -2.07 -22.99
CA LEU A 63 4.85 -1.40 -21.71
C LEU A 63 3.59 -1.66 -20.90
N SER A 64 3.78 -1.95 -19.62
CA SER A 64 2.74 -1.83 -18.59
C SER A 64 2.88 -0.48 -17.94
N VAL A 65 1.83 0.29 -17.97
CA VAL A 65 1.74 1.58 -17.26
C VAL A 65 1.18 1.30 -15.87
N ARG A 66 2.02 1.46 -14.85
CA ARG A 66 1.64 1.28 -13.45
C ARG A 66 1.38 2.64 -12.83
N MET A 67 0.22 2.82 -12.22
CA MET A 67 -0.08 4.03 -11.50
C MET A 67 0.82 4.20 -10.28
N ARG A 68 1.12 5.45 -9.93
CA ARG A 68 1.73 5.82 -8.66
C ARG A 68 0.82 6.82 -7.96
N PHE A 69 0.99 6.95 -6.65
CA PHE A 69 0.41 8.04 -5.90
C PHE A 69 1.50 9.02 -5.47
N ARG A 70 1.09 10.28 -5.34
CA ARG A 70 1.88 11.34 -4.73
C ARG A 70 1.41 11.56 -3.31
N ALA A 71 2.33 11.52 -2.37
CA ALA A 71 2.10 11.89 -0.99
C ALA A 71 2.83 13.20 -0.69
N THR A 72 2.09 14.23 -0.27
CA THR A 72 2.66 15.52 0.12
C THR A 72 2.50 15.68 1.62
N VAL A 73 3.61 15.93 2.30
CA VAL A 73 3.65 16.16 3.75
C VAL A 73 3.43 17.63 4.03
N TYR A 74 2.42 17.93 4.82
CA TYR A 74 2.08 19.26 5.30
C TYR A 74 2.43 19.40 6.77
N ARG A 75 3.21 20.43 7.10
CA ARG A 75 3.65 20.74 8.47
C ARG A 75 2.82 21.87 9.06
N ALA A 76 2.40 21.68 10.30
CA ALA A 76 1.75 22.75 11.05
C ALA A 76 2.69 23.93 11.27
N ILE A 77 2.21 25.14 10.96
CA ILE A 77 2.93 26.39 11.16
C ILE A 77 2.31 27.05 12.39
N ASP A 78 2.91 26.95 13.53
CA ASP A 78 2.56 27.56 14.80
C ASP A 78 1.07 27.66 15.16
N HIS A 79 0.77 27.55 16.43
CA HIS A 79 -0.58 27.65 16.96
C HIS A 79 -1.14 29.04 16.70
N VAL A 80 -2.24 29.14 15.97
CA VAL A 80 -2.98 30.38 15.81
C VAL A 80 -3.46 30.82 17.19
N ASN A 81 -3.01 32.01 17.63
CA ASN A 81 -3.30 32.56 18.94
C ASN A 81 -4.82 32.72 19.12
N PRO A 82 -5.48 32.11 20.12
CA PRO A 82 -6.94 32.10 20.25
C PRO A 82 -7.56 33.50 20.44
N GLU A 83 -6.77 34.47 20.89
CA GLU A 83 -7.25 35.84 21.18
C GLU A 83 -7.60 36.69 19.94
N LEU A 84 -7.15 36.27 18.74
CA LEU A 84 -7.44 36.96 17.49
C LEU A 84 -8.79 36.60 16.88
N GLY A 85 -9.45 35.57 17.35
CA GLY A 85 -10.69 35.00 16.79
C GLY A 85 -11.95 35.86 16.98
N ALA A 86 -11.94 36.84 17.90
CA ALA A 86 -13.15 37.62 18.26
C ALA A 86 -13.60 38.63 17.20
N LYS A 87 -12.84 38.92 16.15
CA LYS A 87 -13.15 40.01 15.19
C LYS A 87 -13.67 39.60 13.82
N ARG A 88 -13.84 38.32 13.50
CA ARG A 88 -14.05 37.89 12.10
C ARG A 88 -15.23 36.99 11.78
N ARG A 89 -16.42 37.45 12.05
CA ARG A 89 -17.70 36.81 11.69
C ARG A 89 -18.14 36.93 10.22
N ARG A 90 -17.29 37.36 9.29
CA ARG A 90 -17.76 37.71 7.91
C ARG A 90 -17.29 36.85 6.75
N ALA A 91 -16.45 35.88 6.92
CA ALA A 91 -15.84 35.16 5.80
C ALA A 91 -16.45 33.82 5.42
N LEU A 92 -17.49 33.34 6.09
CA LEU A 92 -18.06 32.00 5.85
C LEU A 92 -19.36 32.10 5.04
N GLN A 93 -19.29 32.52 3.82
CA GLN A 93 -20.29 32.30 2.77
C GLN A 93 -19.64 31.52 1.61
N SER A 94 -18.94 30.42 1.90
CA SER A 94 -18.44 29.52 0.87
C SER A 94 -19.23 28.21 0.92
N ASP A 95 -19.38 27.57 -0.23
CA ASP A 95 -20.09 26.31 -0.41
C ASP A 95 -19.55 25.15 0.45
N ASN A 96 -18.37 25.31 1.06
CA ASN A 96 -17.69 24.33 1.92
C ASN A 96 -18.04 24.45 3.42
N ALA A 97 -18.90 25.38 3.81
CA ALA A 97 -19.19 25.65 5.22
C ALA A 97 -19.85 24.45 5.95
N GLU A 98 -20.71 23.70 5.27
CA GLU A 98 -21.36 22.52 5.86
C GLU A 98 -20.38 21.39 6.10
N THR A 99 -19.47 21.13 5.16
CA THR A 99 -18.40 20.13 5.28
C THR A 99 -17.42 20.51 6.39
N MET A 100 -17.05 21.78 6.46
CA MET A 100 -16.26 22.35 7.55
C MET A 100 -16.90 22.13 8.92
N LEU A 101 -18.19 22.45 9.07
CA LEU A 101 -18.94 22.25 10.32
C LEU A 101 -19.01 20.79 10.71
N HIS A 102 -19.16 19.90 9.74
CA HIS A 102 -19.14 18.45 9.98
C HIS A 102 -17.80 18.00 10.53
N ASN A 103 -16.70 18.40 9.91
CA ASN A 103 -15.34 18.07 10.33
C ASN A 103 -15.05 18.57 11.75
N ILE A 104 -15.45 19.79 12.08
CA ILE A 104 -15.31 20.37 13.42
C ILE A 104 -16.10 19.57 14.47
N LYS A 105 -17.34 19.20 14.15
CA LYS A 105 -18.19 18.39 15.07
C LYS A 105 -17.61 17.00 15.29
N THR A 106 -16.92 16.44 14.30
CA THR A 106 -16.40 15.07 14.35
C THR A 106 -15.03 15.01 14.99
N CYS A 107 -14.10 15.94 14.65
CA CYS A 107 -12.70 15.90 15.11
C CYS A 107 -12.36 16.98 16.12
N GLY A 108 -13.18 18.04 16.27
CA GLY A 108 -12.93 19.16 17.20
C GLY A 108 -11.83 20.14 16.76
N TRP A 109 -11.31 20.03 15.54
CA TRP A 109 -10.29 20.91 14.99
C TRP A 109 -10.40 21.03 13.46
N TYR A 110 -9.78 22.05 12.87
CA TYR A 110 -9.78 22.32 11.45
C TYR A 110 -8.36 22.66 10.95
N CYS A 111 -8.03 22.20 9.74
CA CYS A 111 -6.76 22.46 9.10
C CYS A 111 -6.94 23.39 7.90
N VAL A 112 -6.18 24.48 7.86
CA VAL A 112 -6.11 25.39 6.70
C VAL A 112 -4.78 25.14 5.99
N GLU A 113 -4.87 24.68 4.74
CA GLU A 113 -3.71 24.49 3.89
C GLU A 113 -3.30 25.83 3.26
N MET A 114 -2.01 26.14 3.31
CA MET A 114 -1.44 27.33 2.69
C MET A 114 -0.79 26.96 1.36
N GLU A 115 -0.98 27.81 0.35
CA GLU A 115 -0.31 27.66 -0.93
C GLU A 115 1.21 27.84 -0.79
N PRO A 116 2.03 27.11 -1.59
CA PRO A 116 3.48 27.29 -1.61
C PRO A 116 3.84 28.75 -1.95
N GLY A 117 4.56 29.42 -1.04
CA GLY A 117 5.00 30.80 -1.25
C GLY A 117 4.03 31.89 -0.83
N SER A 118 2.86 31.55 -0.26
CA SER A 118 1.98 32.55 0.34
C SER A 118 2.43 32.85 1.77
N ASP A 119 2.91 34.07 2.00
CA ASP A 119 3.14 34.64 3.34
C ASP A 119 1.86 35.22 3.95
N GLY A 120 0.71 35.02 3.29
CA GLY A 120 -0.57 35.59 3.67
C GLY A 120 -1.07 35.09 5.01
N MET A 121 -1.32 35.98 5.94
CA MET A 121 -2.11 35.72 7.13
C MET A 121 -3.58 35.60 6.73
N GLU A 122 -3.99 34.47 6.15
CA GLU A 122 -5.40 34.14 6.07
C GLU A 122 -5.93 33.88 7.46
N GLU A 123 -7.04 34.50 7.78
CA GLU A 123 -7.60 34.51 9.12
C GLU A 123 -8.38 33.22 9.36
N ALA A 124 -8.13 32.61 10.53
CA ALA A 124 -8.82 31.40 10.95
C ALA A 124 -10.34 31.55 10.97
N PRO A 125 -11.11 30.61 10.42
CA PRO A 125 -12.56 30.64 10.47
C PRO A 125 -13.07 30.53 11.91
N VAL A 126 -14.08 31.34 12.25
CA VAL A 126 -14.76 31.29 13.55
C VAL A 126 -16.14 30.69 13.39
N PHE A 127 -16.44 29.59 14.07
CA PHE A 127 -17.71 28.90 14.01
C PHE A 127 -18.51 29.09 15.29
N HIS A 128 -19.71 29.68 15.19
CA HIS A 128 -20.74 29.71 16.22
C HIS A 128 -20.25 29.90 17.68
N ASP A 129 -19.47 30.95 17.97
CA ASP A 129 -18.92 31.28 19.29
C ASP A 129 -18.08 30.16 19.97
N GLN A 130 -17.80 29.05 19.29
CA GLN A 130 -16.87 28.04 19.78
C GLN A 130 -15.46 28.33 19.26
N GLN A 131 -14.50 28.33 20.17
CA GLN A 131 -13.08 28.37 19.80
C GLN A 131 -12.70 27.03 19.21
N VAL A 132 -12.57 26.99 17.88
CA VAL A 132 -12.07 25.81 17.17
C VAL A 132 -10.58 25.94 17.01
N HIS A 133 -9.86 24.89 17.38
CA HIS A 133 -8.43 24.83 17.12
C HIS A 133 -8.20 24.74 15.60
N THR A 134 -7.65 25.81 15.05
CA THR A 134 -7.32 25.88 13.62
C THR A 134 -5.82 25.81 13.46
N PHE A 135 -5.33 24.85 12.68
CA PHE A 135 -3.93 24.72 12.33
C PHE A 135 -3.72 25.22 10.92
N ARG A 136 -2.71 26.07 10.74
CA ARG A 136 -2.19 26.40 9.42
C ARG A 136 -1.10 25.43 9.07
N THR A 137 -1.17 24.88 7.89
CA THR A 137 -0.18 23.91 7.41
C THR A 137 0.35 24.35 6.06
N ARG A 138 1.60 24.02 5.79
CA ARG A 138 2.24 24.25 4.49
C ARG A 138 2.84 22.95 3.96
N PRO A 139 2.85 22.76 2.62
CA PRO A 139 3.54 21.62 2.01
C PRO A 139 5.05 21.81 2.17
N VAL A 140 5.74 20.76 2.58
CA VAL A 140 7.19 20.78 2.79
C VAL A 140 7.91 19.83 1.84
N GLU A 141 7.40 18.63 1.67
CA GLU A 141 8.04 17.59 0.86
C GLU A 141 6.98 16.69 0.21
N SER A 142 7.32 16.16 -0.96
CA SER A 142 6.44 15.25 -1.70
C SER A 142 7.19 14.04 -2.17
N PHE A 143 6.54 12.88 -2.13
CA PHE A 143 7.09 11.60 -2.54
C PHE A 143 6.13 10.88 -3.47
N GLU A 144 6.67 10.33 -4.57
CA GLU A 144 5.95 9.42 -5.44
C GLU A 144 6.20 7.99 -4.99
N PHE A 145 5.17 7.17 -4.84
CA PHE A 145 5.32 5.77 -4.45
C PHE A 145 4.57 4.83 -5.39
N LEU A 146 5.14 3.65 -5.61
CA LEU A 146 4.65 2.63 -6.53
C LEU A 146 3.81 1.56 -5.83
N ASN A 147 4.22 1.13 -4.63
CA ASN A 147 3.50 0.13 -3.85
C ASN A 147 2.61 0.78 -2.80
N ASP A 148 3.22 1.35 -1.76
CA ASP A 148 2.46 1.78 -0.58
C ASP A 148 3.11 2.95 0.17
N LEU A 149 2.24 3.72 0.82
CA LEU A 149 2.54 4.61 1.92
C LEU A 149 2.07 3.93 3.20
N VAL A 150 2.97 3.77 4.15
CA VAL A 150 2.65 3.29 5.48
C VAL A 150 2.76 4.43 6.47
N VAL A 151 1.68 4.70 7.21
CA VAL A 151 1.68 5.62 8.34
C VAL A 151 1.50 4.80 9.62
N ASP A 152 2.52 4.70 10.43
CA ASP A 152 2.56 3.83 11.60
C ASP A 152 2.91 4.58 12.90
N ARG A 153 2.82 3.89 14.04
CA ARG A 153 3.14 4.42 15.36
C ARG A 153 4.65 4.62 15.60
N GLY A 154 5.50 4.19 14.68
CA GLY A 154 6.95 4.22 14.84
C GLY A 154 7.44 3.45 16.07
N PRO A 155 8.41 4.00 16.81
CA PRO A 155 8.96 3.35 18.01
C PRO A 155 8.04 3.46 19.22
N SER A 156 6.92 4.20 19.13
CA SER A 156 5.99 4.38 20.23
C SER A 156 5.28 3.07 20.58
N PRO A 157 5.15 2.71 21.87
CA PRO A 157 4.35 1.56 22.29
C PRO A 157 2.85 1.82 22.21
N TYR A 158 2.44 3.09 22.07
CA TYR A 158 1.02 3.47 22.03
C TYR A 158 0.46 3.29 20.62
N VAL A 159 -0.81 2.92 20.57
CA VAL A 159 -1.60 2.88 19.33
C VAL A 159 -1.63 4.28 18.72
N THR A 160 -1.49 4.36 17.40
CA THR A 160 -1.62 5.65 16.73
C THR A 160 -3.09 6.03 16.57
N MET A 161 -3.34 7.33 16.63
CA MET A 161 -4.63 7.93 16.35
C MET A 161 -4.49 8.78 15.10
N LEU A 162 -5.22 8.42 14.05
CA LEU A 162 -5.15 9.07 12.74
C LEU A 162 -6.55 9.50 12.32
N GLU A 163 -6.70 10.75 11.92
CA GLU A 163 -7.90 11.25 11.27
C GLU A 163 -7.78 11.05 9.77
N VAL A 164 -8.78 10.41 9.19
CA VAL A 164 -8.81 10.09 7.76
C VAL A 164 -9.93 10.87 7.09
N PHE A 165 -9.58 11.62 6.05
CA PHE A 165 -10.51 12.41 5.25
C PHE A 165 -10.44 11.97 3.80
N ALA A 166 -11.59 11.94 3.14
CA ALA A 166 -11.73 11.74 1.72
C ALA A 166 -12.28 13.04 1.10
N ASP A 167 -11.54 13.64 0.21
CA ASP A 167 -11.76 15.01 -0.20
C ASP A 167 -11.90 15.90 1.06
N ASP A 168 -12.98 16.63 1.23
CA ASP A 168 -13.21 17.45 2.42
C ASP A 168 -14.03 16.74 3.50
N THR A 169 -14.37 15.47 3.31
CA THR A 169 -15.25 14.73 4.24
C THR A 169 -14.43 13.88 5.20
N HIS A 170 -14.66 14.05 6.51
CA HIS A 170 -14.11 13.16 7.52
C HIS A 170 -14.70 11.75 7.40
N LEU A 171 -13.87 10.76 7.12
CA LEU A 171 -14.29 9.36 7.01
C LEU A 171 -14.33 8.67 8.37
N THR A 172 -13.23 8.75 9.10
CA THR A 172 -13.09 8.04 10.39
C THR A 172 -11.87 8.52 11.17
N THR A 173 -11.91 8.25 12.47
CA THR A 173 -10.75 8.30 13.36
C THR A 173 -10.22 6.87 13.51
N ALA A 174 -9.06 6.60 12.98
CA ALA A 174 -8.43 5.29 13.03
C ALA A 174 -7.58 5.13 14.29
N TYR A 175 -7.92 4.14 15.11
CA TYR A 175 -7.08 3.65 16.21
C TYR A 175 -6.47 2.31 15.78
N ALA A 176 -5.21 2.33 15.40
CA ALA A 176 -4.53 1.17 14.82
C ALA A 176 -3.02 1.25 15.07
N ASP A 177 -2.29 0.18 14.80
CA ASP A 177 -0.82 0.26 14.72
C ASP A 177 -0.36 1.12 13.54
N GLY A 178 -1.24 1.29 12.55
CA GLY A 178 -1.04 2.17 11.40
C GLY A 178 -2.08 2.01 10.31
N LEU A 179 -1.83 2.69 9.21
CA LEU A 179 -2.57 2.60 7.95
C LEU A 179 -1.59 2.32 6.80
N CYS A 180 -1.96 1.42 5.92
CA CYS A 180 -1.28 1.18 4.65
C CYS A 180 -2.17 1.71 3.52
N ILE A 181 -1.69 2.72 2.81
CA ILE A 181 -2.34 3.26 1.61
C ILE A 181 -1.60 2.71 0.40
N SER A 182 -2.27 1.90 -0.40
CA SER A 182 -1.61 1.13 -1.43
C SER A 182 -2.20 1.40 -2.82
N THR A 183 -1.33 1.33 -3.83
CA THR A 183 -1.74 1.21 -5.22
C THR A 183 -2.23 -0.21 -5.50
N PRO A 184 -2.89 -0.47 -6.64
CA PRO A 184 -3.18 -1.83 -7.07
C PRO A 184 -1.92 -2.69 -7.25
N THR A 185 -0.81 -2.10 -7.68
CA THR A 185 0.50 -2.79 -7.74
C THR A 185 0.95 -3.24 -6.37
N GLY A 186 0.84 -2.38 -5.36
CA GLY A 186 1.19 -2.69 -3.97
C GLY A 186 0.18 -3.59 -3.25
N SER A 187 -0.96 -3.92 -3.87
CA SER A 187 -1.94 -4.83 -3.27
C SER A 187 -1.38 -6.23 -3.00
N THR A 188 -0.29 -6.60 -3.67
CA THR A 188 0.44 -7.86 -3.45
C THR A 188 1.59 -7.73 -2.46
N ALA A 189 1.83 -6.54 -1.90
CA ALA A 189 2.88 -6.23 -0.95
C ALA A 189 2.35 -6.15 0.50
N TYR A 190 2.68 -5.09 1.24
CA TYR A 190 2.34 -4.98 2.66
C TYR A 190 0.84 -4.94 2.93
N SER A 191 0.06 -4.31 2.03
CA SER A 191 -1.41 -4.31 2.14
C SER A 191 -1.98 -5.73 2.22
N LEU A 192 -1.45 -6.69 1.43
CA LEU A 192 -1.87 -8.09 1.48
C LEU A 192 -1.61 -8.71 2.86
N SER A 193 -0.40 -8.47 3.42
CA SER A 193 -0.02 -8.97 4.74
C SER A 193 -0.86 -8.37 5.86
N ALA A 194 -1.35 -7.14 5.69
CA ALA A 194 -2.27 -6.48 6.60
C ALA A 194 -3.75 -6.88 6.40
N GLY A 195 -4.03 -7.84 5.51
CA GLY A 195 -5.38 -8.34 5.25
C GLY A 195 -6.14 -7.58 4.17
N GLY A 196 -5.45 -6.77 3.36
CA GLY A 196 -6.01 -6.10 2.18
C GLY A 196 -6.35 -7.06 1.05
N SER A 197 -7.19 -6.62 0.13
CA SER A 197 -7.60 -7.40 -1.04
C SER A 197 -6.56 -7.34 -2.15
N LEU A 198 -6.44 -8.42 -2.93
CA LEU A 198 -5.73 -8.39 -4.20
C LEU A 198 -6.50 -7.52 -5.21
N VAL A 199 -5.81 -6.63 -5.86
CA VAL A 199 -6.37 -5.74 -6.89
C VAL A 199 -5.53 -5.83 -8.16
N HIS A 200 -6.22 -6.06 -9.29
CA HIS A 200 -5.54 -6.11 -10.57
C HIS A 200 -4.89 -4.76 -10.89
N PRO A 201 -3.64 -4.73 -11.39
CA PRO A 201 -2.89 -3.48 -11.61
C PRO A 201 -3.53 -2.47 -12.57
N GLN A 202 -4.49 -2.91 -13.38
CA GLN A 202 -5.23 -2.04 -14.32
C GLN A 202 -6.47 -1.37 -13.70
N ILE A 203 -6.83 -1.70 -12.46
CA ILE A 203 -7.98 -1.07 -11.79
C ILE A 203 -7.50 0.25 -11.19
N PRO A 204 -8.05 1.41 -11.60
CA PRO A 204 -7.66 2.71 -11.05
C PRO A 204 -8.31 2.89 -9.66
N ALA A 205 -7.60 2.48 -8.62
CA ALA A 205 -8.11 2.52 -7.25
C ALA A 205 -6.98 2.78 -6.24
N MET A 206 -7.37 3.32 -5.09
CA MET A 206 -6.54 3.44 -3.90
C MET A 206 -7.06 2.45 -2.86
N LEU A 207 -6.16 1.66 -2.25
CA LEU A 207 -6.50 0.76 -1.16
C LEU A 207 -6.16 1.42 0.16
N ILE A 208 -7.11 1.41 1.09
CA ILE A 208 -6.92 1.86 2.47
C ILE A 208 -7.01 0.63 3.35
N THR A 209 -5.89 0.20 3.91
CA THR A 209 -5.79 -1.03 4.72
C THR A 209 -5.33 -0.69 6.12
N PRO A 210 -6.16 -0.87 7.15
CA PRO A 210 -5.73 -0.67 8.53
C PRO A 210 -4.79 -1.79 8.98
N ILE A 211 -3.78 -1.42 9.78
CA ILE A 211 -2.81 -2.35 10.36
C ILE A 211 -3.20 -2.57 11.82
N CYS A 212 -3.63 -3.77 12.16
CA CYS A 212 -4.07 -4.14 13.52
C CYS A 212 -5.03 -3.12 14.15
N PRO A 213 -6.17 -2.80 13.51
CA PRO A 213 -7.11 -1.82 14.05
C PRO A 213 -7.75 -2.32 15.35
N HIS A 214 -8.04 -1.39 16.27
CA HIS A 214 -8.73 -1.70 17.52
C HIS A 214 -10.20 -2.09 17.33
N THR A 215 -10.83 -1.62 16.24
CA THR A 215 -12.23 -1.88 15.95
C THR A 215 -12.35 -2.90 14.83
N LEU A 216 -13.18 -3.92 15.02
CA LEU A 216 -13.44 -4.93 14.00
C LEU A 216 -14.22 -4.39 12.78
N SER A 217 -14.85 -3.23 12.93
CA SER A 217 -15.60 -2.57 11.86
C SER A 217 -14.73 -1.85 10.85
N PHE A 218 -13.50 -1.48 11.22
CA PHE A 218 -12.57 -0.87 10.26
C PHE A 218 -11.94 -1.96 9.39
N ARG A 219 -12.42 -2.05 8.17
CA ARG A 219 -12.01 -3.06 7.18
C ARG A 219 -11.23 -2.39 6.05
N PRO A 220 -10.36 -3.14 5.36
CA PRO A 220 -9.79 -2.67 4.12
C PRO A 220 -10.86 -2.23 3.13
N MET A 221 -10.65 -1.09 2.48
CA MET A 221 -11.57 -0.53 1.49
C MET A 221 -10.83 -0.09 0.25
N LEU A 222 -11.53 -0.11 -0.88
CA LEU A 222 -11.07 0.47 -2.13
C LEU A 222 -11.87 1.74 -2.39
N VAL A 223 -11.15 2.78 -2.81
CA VAL A 223 -11.75 4.05 -3.23
C VAL A 223 -11.20 4.42 -4.63
N PRO A 224 -11.90 5.25 -5.40
CA PRO A 224 -11.38 5.72 -6.69
C PRO A 224 -10.03 6.44 -6.53
N ASP A 225 -9.17 6.33 -7.53
CA ASP A 225 -7.87 7.02 -7.57
C ASP A 225 -7.99 8.54 -7.75
N SER A 226 -9.15 9.02 -8.21
CA SER A 226 -9.47 10.44 -8.34
C SER A 226 -9.74 11.13 -7.00
N LEU A 227 -9.91 10.36 -5.92
CA LEU A 227 -10.16 10.87 -4.59
C LEU A 227 -8.87 11.40 -3.96
N GLU A 228 -8.95 12.59 -3.32
CA GLU A 228 -7.89 13.10 -2.47
C GLU A 228 -8.03 12.52 -1.06
N LEU A 229 -7.05 11.73 -0.63
CA LEU A 229 -7.01 11.21 0.73
C LEU A 229 -6.10 12.06 1.60
N ARG A 230 -6.59 12.45 2.78
CA ARG A 230 -5.80 13.15 3.79
C ARG A 230 -5.76 12.35 5.07
N ILE A 231 -4.55 12.12 5.58
CA ILE A 231 -4.30 11.45 6.86
C ILE A 231 -3.62 12.44 7.79
N ALA A 232 -4.26 12.77 8.89
CA ALA A 232 -3.76 13.75 9.84
C ALA A 232 -3.52 13.14 11.22
N VAL A 233 -2.46 13.61 11.90
CA VAL A 233 -2.24 13.29 13.30
C VAL A 233 -2.92 14.36 14.15
N PRO A 234 -4.01 14.02 14.86
CA PRO A 234 -4.75 15.01 15.60
C PRO A 234 -3.93 15.60 16.76
N HIS A 235 -4.25 16.83 17.14
CA HIS A 235 -3.52 17.56 18.19
C HIS A 235 -3.56 16.85 19.53
N ASN A 236 -4.67 16.18 19.87
CA ASN A 236 -4.87 15.43 21.09
C ASN A 236 -4.30 14.01 21.04
N SER A 237 -3.61 13.62 19.97
CA SER A 237 -2.90 12.33 19.90
C SER A 237 -1.85 12.23 21.00
N ARG A 238 -1.65 11.04 21.55
CA ARG A 238 -0.63 10.76 22.58
C ARG A 238 0.79 10.71 22.03
N SER A 239 0.93 10.38 20.73
CA SER A 239 2.22 10.23 20.05
C SER A 239 2.15 10.80 18.65
N ASN A 240 3.32 11.08 18.08
CA ASN A 240 3.48 11.34 16.66
C ASN A 240 3.32 10.04 15.87
N ALA A 241 3.08 10.15 14.57
CA ALA A 241 3.12 9.04 13.64
C ALA A 241 4.39 9.11 12.77
N TRP A 242 4.64 8.05 12.02
CA TRP A 242 5.75 7.96 11.09
C TRP A 242 5.25 7.49 9.74
N ALA A 243 5.70 8.13 8.68
CA ALA A 243 5.37 7.76 7.32
C ALA A 243 6.57 7.14 6.62
N SER A 244 6.35 6.14 5.80
CA SER A 244 7.34 5.57 4.89
C SER A 244 6.72 5.28 3.53
N PHE A 245 7.48 5.46 2.45
CA PHE A 245 7.04 5.38 1.06
C PHE A 245 7.82 4.26 0.38
N ASP A 246 7.15 3.21 -0.07
CA ASP A 246 7.78 1.98 -0.59
C ASP A 246 8.86 1.43 0.36
N GLY A 247 8.64 1.53 1.68
CA GLY A 247 9.59 1.14 2.71
C GLY A 247 10.79 2.07 2.87
N ARG A 248 10.78 3.28 2.30
CA ARG A 248 11.87 4.27 2.28
C ARG A 248 11.40 5.63 2.78
N GLY A 249 12.32 6.58 2.88
CA GLY A 249 12.02 7.98 3.13
C GLY A 249 11.26 8.21 4.44
N ARG A 250 11.67 7.55 5.53
CA ARG A 250 10.94 7.61 6.80
C ARG A 250 10.89 9.03 7.35
N VAL A 251 9.68 9.54 7.51
CA VAL A 251 9.38 10.91 7.93
C VAL A 251 8.47 10.88 9.16
N GLU A 252 8.84 11.62 10.18
CA GLU A 252 7.98 11.82 11.36
C GLU A 252 6.84 12.79 11.02
N ILE A 253 5.62 12.43 11.39
CA ILE A 253 4.41 13.25 11.25
C ILE A 253 3.98 13.65 12.66
N ALA A 254 4.24 14.90 12.98
CA ALA A 254 3.95 15.45 14.31
C ALA A 254 2.44 15.73 14.46
N ARG A 255 2.03 15.98 15.70
CA ARG A 255 0.65 16.40 16.00
C ARG A 255 0.30 17.70 15.27
N GLY A 256 -0.82 17.72 14.54
CA GLY A 256 -1.24 18.82 13.69
C GLY A 256 -0.75 18.74 12.25
N ASP A 257 0.26 17.90 11.96
CA ASP A 257 0.69 17.63 10.60
C ASP A 257 -0.26 16.66 9.89
N HIS A 258 -0.24 16.68 8.57
CA HIS A 258 -0.99 15.71 7.77
C HIS A 258 -0.25 15.35 6.48
N ILE A 259 -0.68 14.26 5.88
CA ILE A 259 -0.24 13.82 4.55
C ILE A 259 -1.45 13.84 3.63
N LYS A 260 -1.29 14.46 2.47
CA LYS A 260 -2.26 14.47 1.38
C LYS A 260 -1.79 13.51 0.30
N ILE A 261 -2.66 12.60 -0.15
CA ILE A 261 -2.39 11.58 -1.14
C ILE A 261 -3.30 11.79 -2.34
N THR A 262 -2.72 11.88 -3.53
CA THR A 262 -3.42 12.06 -4.81
C THR A 262 -2.80 11.17 -5.87
N ALA A 263 -3.52 10.92 -6.97
CA ALA A 263 -2.94 10.23 -8.11
C ALA A 263 -1.73 11.01 -8.66
N SER A 264 -0.65 10.29 -8.94
CA SER A 264 0.54 10.89 -9.53
C SER A 264 0.38 11.09 -11.04
N PRO A 265 0.79 12.24 -11.60
CA PRO A 265 0.88 12.42 -13.04
C PRO A 265 2.05 11.65 -13.67
N TYR A 266 2.91 11.01 -12.88
CA TYR A 266 4.11 10.31 -13.31
C TYR A 266 3.99 8.80 -13.10
N PRO A 267 3.41 8.06 -14.06
CA PRO A 267 3.30 6.61 -13.94
C PRO A 267 4.67 5.93 -13.99
N PHE A 268 4.73 4.70 -13.50
CA PHE A 268 5.88 3.83 -13.64
C PHE A 268 5.72 2.93 -14.87
N LEU A 269 6.71 2.95 -15.76
CA LEU A 269 6.70 2.20 -17.00
C LEU A 269 7.51 0.92 -16.84
N SER A 270 6.85 -0.24 -16.85
CA SER A 270 7.49 -1.55 -16.79
C SER A 270 7.37 -2.27 -18.11
N VAL A 271 8.47 -2.81 -18.62
CA VAL A 271 8.47 -3.66 -19.80
C VAL A 271 7.82 -5.00 -19.47
N LEU A 272 6.99 -5.49 -20.38
CA LEU A 272 6.31 -6.79 -20.27
C LEU A 272 6.93 -7.80 -21.22
N PRO A 273 6.88 -9.11 -20.90
CA PRO A 273 7.20 -10.18 -21.83
C PRO A 273 6.36 -10.10 -23.11
N GLU A 274 6.94 -10.50 -24.24
CA GLU A 274 6.23 -10.57 -25.53
C GLU A 274 5.13 -11.65 -25.50
N ASP A 275 5.40 -12.76 -24.82
CA ASP A 275 4.43 -13.82 -24.66
C ASP A 275 3.27 -13.39 -23.77
N LYS A 276 2.06 -13.42 -24.34
CA LYS A 276 0.81 -13.10 -23.63
C LYS A 276 0.47 -14.08 -22.48
N ASN A 277 1.27 -15.14 -22.32
CA ASN A 277 0.99 -16.25 -21.43
C ASN A 277 1.34 -15.96 -19.96
N GLU A 278 2.18 -14.99 -19.66
CA GLU A 278 2.39 -14.56 -18.27
C GLU A 278 1.45 -13.43 -17.87
N SER A 279 0.28 -13.81 -17.40
CA SER A 279 -0.69 -12.89 -16.86
C SER A 279 -0.35 -12.55 -15.39
N TRP A 280 -0.93 -11.46 -14.87
CA TRP A 280 -0.86 -11.14 -13.45
C TRP A 280 -1.39 -12.30 -12.58
N PHE A 281 -2.40 -13.04 -13.07
CA PHE A 281 -2.96 -14.20 -12.38
C PHE A 281 -1.94 -15.35 -12.23
N ASP A 282 -1.09 -15.56 -13.25
CA ASP A 282 -0.02 -16.56 -13.16
C ASP A 282 1.02 -16.17 -12.12
N SER A 283 1.35 -14.88 -12.02
CA SER A 283 2.22 -14.36 -10.98
C SER A 283 1.62 -14.54 -9.58
N VAL A 284 0.31 -14.29 -9.41
CA VAL A 284 -0.43 -14.55 -8.16
C VAL A 284 -0.39 -16.03 -7.81
N SER A 285 -0.73 -16.90 -8.76
CA SER A 285 -0.77 -18.35 -8.54
C SER A 285 0.61 -18.91 -8.16
N ARG A 286 1.66 -18.46 -8.84
CA ARG A 286 3.04 -18.89 -8.62
C ARG A 286 3.58 -18.39 -7.27
N THR A 287 3.42 -17.11 -6.98
CA THR A 287 4.05 -16.48 -5.80
C THR A 287 3.32 -16.81 -4.51
N LEU A 288 2.00 -16.86 -4.54
CA LEU A 288 1.17 -17.09 -3.36
C LEU A 288 0.79 -18.56 -3.18
N ASN A 289 1.11 -19.47 -4.13
CA ASN A 289 0.55 -20.84 -4.18
C ASN A 289 -0.99 -20.80 -4.02
N TRP A 290 -1.64 -19.89 -4.74
CA TRP A 290 -3.03 -19.52 -4.52
C TRP A 290 -3.97 -20.70 -4.63
N ASN A 291 -4.75 -20.97 -3.57
CA ASN A 291 -5.65 -22.12 -3.43
C ASN A 291 -4.99 -23.52 -3.53
N GLN A 292 -3.68 -23.63 -3.47
CA GLN A 292 -3.02 -24.93 -3.41
C GLN A 292 -3.10 -25.48 -1.98
N ARG A 293 -3.73 -26.65 -1.84
CA ARG A 293 -3.71 -27.42 -0.59
C ARG A 293 -2.51 -28.35 -0.61
N LYS A 294 -1.63 -28.22 0.36
CA LYS A 294 -0.63 -29.27 0.64
C LYS A 294 -1.37 -30.44 1.30
N HIS A 295 -1.34 -31.62 0.67
CA HIS A 295 -1.85 -32.83 1.33
C HIS A 295 -1.05 -33.05 2.62
N GLN A 296 -1.75 -33.26 3.74
CA GLN A 296 -1.08 -33.71 4.96
C GLN A 296 -0.52 -35.10 4.69
N MET A 297 0.81 -35.23 4.80
CA MET A 297 1.43 -36.56 4.86
C MET A 297 1.09 -37.13 6.21
N GLY A 298 0.57 -38.39 6.23
CA GLY A 298 0.33 -39.11 7.47
C GLY A 298 1.62 -39.20 8.29
N PHE A 299 1.48 -39.19 9.62
CA PHE A 299 2.61 -39.41 10.51
C PHE A 299 3.26 -40.77 10.18
N MET A 300 4.53 -40.76 9.79
CA MET A 300 5.31 -42.00 9.77
C MET A 300 5.60 -42.37 11.22
N VAL A 301 4.96 -43.45 11.70
CA VAL A 301 5.30 -44.06 12.98
C VAL A 301 6.62 -44.78 12.76
N TYR A 302 7.69 -44.28 13.33
CA TYR A 302 8.95 -45.01 13.40
C TYR A 302 8.77 -46.10 14.46
N ASP A 303 8.55 -47.37 14.02
CA ASP A 303 8.71 -48.51 14.89
C ASP A 303 10.19 -48.62 15.23
N GLY A 304 10.51 -48.35 16.48
CA GLY A 304 11.88 -48.31 17.00
C GLY A 304 12.51 -49.68 17.17
N GLN A 305 12.65 -50.45 16.08
CA GLN A 305 13.57 -51.63 16.09
C GLN A 305 14.82 -51.24 15.28
N ALA A 306 15.85 -50.94 16.01
CA ALA A 306 17.19 -50.79 15.48
C ALA A 306 17.66 -52.13 14.86
N SER A 307 17.78 -52.18 13.53
CA SER A 307 18.62 -53.16 12.86
C SER A 307 19.54 -52.46 11.87
N SER A 308 20.79 -52.73 12.06
CA SER A 308 22.00 -52.24 11.45
C SER A 308 22.00 -52.13 9.91
N SER A 309 22.66 -51.08 9.44
CA SER A 309 23.40 -50.98 8.19
C SER A 309 22.66 -51.20 6.87
N LYS A 310 22.29 -50.10 6.20
CA LYS A 310 22.57 -49.81 4.77
C LYS A 310 22.08 -48.41 4.44
N ALA A 311 22.88 -47.64 3.69
CA ALA A 311 22.56 -46.31 3.22
C ALA A 311 21.29 -46.27 2.35
N PRO A 312 20.50 -45.18 2.35
CA PRO A 312 19.30 -45.10 1.56
C PRO A 312 19.64 -44.95 0.07
N GLN A 313 19.21 -45.91 -0.74
CA GLN A 313 19.07 -45.71 -2.18
C GLN A 313 17.80 -44.90 -2.43
N GLU A 314 17.93 -43.88 -3.23
CA GLU A 314 16.79 -43.12 -3.75
C GLU A 314 15.82 -44.04 -4.50
N LEU A 315 14.65 -44.27 -3.91
CA LEU A 315 13.54 -44.97 -4.57
C LEU A 315 12.59 -43.91 -5.14
N SER A 316 12.65 -43.70 -6.46
CA SER A 316 11.58 -43.03 -7.19
C SER A 316 10.28 -43.86 -7.02
N PRO A 317 9.14 -43.23 -6.69
CA PRO A 317 7.88 -43.95 -6.52
C PRO A 317 7.35 -44.39 -7.88
N LYS A 318 7.41 -45.68 -8.16
CA LYS A 318 6.59 -46.30 -9.22
C LYS A 318 5.16 -46.40 -8.70
N VAL A 319 4.29 -45.50 -9.16
CA VAL A 319 2.84 -45.59 -8.94
C VAL A 319 2.32 -46.77 -9.74
N THR A 320 1.96 -47.84 -9.10
CA THR A 320 1.26 -48.98 -9.70
C THR A 320 -0.23 -48.70 -9.73
N SER A 321 -0.88 -49.01 -10.85
CA SER A 321 -2.31 -48.78 -11.14
C SER A 321 -3.31 -49.42 -10.17
N SER A 322 -2.85 -50.23 -9.23
CA SER A 322 -3.67 -50.86 -8.17
C SER A 322 -3.95 -49.91 -6.97
N MET A 323 -3.19 -48.81 -6.81
CA MET A 323 -3.42 -47.86 -5.73
C MET A 323 -4.45 -46.77 -6.07
N LEU A 324 -4.79 -46.58 -7.33
CA LEU A 324 -5.79 -45.62 -7.77
C LEU A 324 -7.24 -46.07 -7.59
N ALA A 325 -7.48 -47.39 -7.40
CA ALA A 325 -8.82 -47.94 -7.27
C ALA A 325 -9.37 -47.91 -5.82
N GLN A 326 -8.57 -47.55 -4.83
CA GLN A 326 -9.02 -47.51 -3.41
C GLN A 326 -9.30 -46.07 -2.90
N GLN A 327 -9.12 -45.03 -3.71
CA GLN A 327 -9.31 -43.63 -3.29
C GLN A 327 -10.72 -43.06 -3.54
N ASP A 328 -11.60 -43.78 -4.24
CA ASP A 328 -12.94 -43.28 -4.61
C ASP A 328 -14.09 -43.63 -3.65
N GLN A 329 -13.79 -44.14 -2.45
CA GLN A 329 -14.83 -44.53 -1.46
C GLN A 329 -14.63 -43.97 -0.06
N VAL A 330 -14.25 -42.71 0.07
CA VAL A 330 -14.44 -41.97 1.32
C VAL A 330 -15.43 -40.85 1.07
N THR A 331 -16.68 -41.19 1.04
CA THR A 331 -17.81 -40.24 1.21
C THR A 331 -17.85 -39.88 2.69
N TYR A 332 -17.68 -38.58 2.98
CA TYR A 332 -17.90 -38.05 4.32
C TYR A 332 -19.40 -38.03 4.62
N ASP A 333 -19.86 -38.95 5.44
CA ASP A 333 -21.19 -38.94 6.06
C ASP A 333 -21.11 -38.07 7.34
N VAL A 334 -21.28 -36.72 7.19
CA VAL A 334 -21.22 -35.75 8.30
C VAL A 334 -22.61 -35.40 8.85
N LEU A 335 -23.64 -36.15 8.49
CA LEU A 335 -25.02 -35.89 8.96
C LEU A 335 -25.69 -37.15 9.44
N ARG A 336 -25.21 -37.75 10.53
CA ARG A 336 -26.02 -38.66 11.37
C ARG A 336 -25.48 -38.69 12.78
N ASP A 337 -25.83 -37.71 13.58
CA ASP A 337 -26.11 -37.91 15.01
C ASP A 337 -26.83 -36.69 15.53
N SER A 338 -28.16 -36.74 15.40
CA SER A 338 -29.08 -35.97 16.20
C SER A 338 -30.28 -36.88 16.52
N ARG A 339 -30.13 -37.64 17.59
CA ARG A 339 -31.23 -38.08 18.44
C ARG A 339 -30.79 -38.09 19.89
#